data_eaff465f38dc139103dbe811559235c2
#
_entry.id   eaff465f38dc139103dbe811559235c2
#
_cell.length_a   1.000
_cell.length_b   1.000
_cell.length_c   1.000
_cell.angle_alpha   90.00
_cell.angle_beta   90.00
_cell.angle_gamma   90.00
#
_symmetry.space_group_name_H-M   'P 1'
#
loop_
_entity.id
_entity.type
_entity.pdbx_description
1 polymer ?
#
loop_
_entity_poly.entity_id
_entity_poly.type
_entity_poly.pdbx_seq_one_letter_code
_entity_poly.pdbx_strand_id
1 'polypeptide(L)'
;MLAVNPGPCAAETSSQAAGIRPDVGNKLPAPQSDWAVGESSGEDSAAEHELLEWANQSRERAGAPPLRMEESLRGAAQAHARRMIQSEQLEHQLPGEPALLDRIALVSPIRMDRAGENIAYATCAPGANDVLMRSPPHRENLLDRGFNVAGFAAIWSKGRLYVVEDFAHEVPSYTAEQSGKLVGRAIDEMRQQAGLPKLVQRTPPNLDAAACSLARESRPNAHLLAAAYDNRKIITYTESRPEVLPQGALRLLRDPGVRQFAVSACYARNAAYPTGMYWVAILLY
;
A
#
# COMPACT_ATOMS: atom_id res chain seq x y z
N MET A 1 -41.67 -22.65 10.05
CA MET A 1 -40.36 -21.99 10.14
C MET A 1 -40.61 -20.49 10.21
N LEU A 2 -40.54 -19.91 11.41
CA LEU A 2 -40.66 -18.47 11.59
C LEU A 2 -39.30 -17.86 11.31
N ALA A 3 -39.23 -16.99 10.28
CA ALA A 3 -38.04 -16.18 10.01
C ALA A 3 -37.83 -15.23 11.20
N VAL A 4 -36.77 -15.42 11.95
CA VAL A 4 -36.31 -14.47 12.97
C VAL A 4 -35.85 -13.25 12.18
N ASN A 5 -36.57 -12.15 12.30
CA ASN A 5 -36.16 -10.86 11.75
C ASN A 5 -34.95 -10.37 12.55
N PRO A 6 -33.74 -10.29 12.03
CA PRO A 6 -32.62 -9.76 12.81
C PRO A 6 -32.92 -8.29 13.08
N GLY A 7 -32.87 -7.90 14.34
CA GLY A 7 -33.03 -6.51 14.75
C GLY A 7 -32.04 -5.58 14.04
N PRO A 8 -32.22 -4.25 14.09
CA PRO A 8 -31.35 -3.32 13.39
C PRO A 8 -29.90 -3.45 13.88
N CYS A 9 -28.96 -3.61 12.94
CA CYS A 9 -27.54 -3.65 13.23
C CYS A 9 -27.07 -2.32 13.82
N ALA A 10 -26.47 -2.34 15.00
CA ALA A 10 -25.75 -1.20 15.56
C ALA A 10 -24.28 -1.23 15.09
N ALA A 11 -23.71 -0.08 14.78
CA ALA A 11 -22.33 0.02 14.35
C ALA A 11 -21.71 1.38 14.72
N GLU A 12 -20.41 1.38 14.99
CA GLU A 12 -19.61 2.58 15.29
C GLU A 12 -18.25 2.51 14.53
N THR A 13 -17.70 3.69 14.18
CA THR A 13 -16.35 3.83 13.61
C THR A 13 -15.49 4.67 14.55
N SER A 14 -14.15 4.59 14.41
CA SER A 14 -13.30 5.63 14.96
C SER A 14 -13.62 6.97 14.28
N SER A 15 -13.60 8.05 15.03
CA SER A 15 -13.90 9.39 14.48
C SER A 15 -12.81 9.97 13.58
N GLN A 16 -11.72 9.23 13.35
CA GLN A 16 -10.56 9.68 12.58
C GLN A 16 -10.27 8.72 11.42
N ALA A 17 -10.13 9.28 10.21
CA ALA A 17 -9.43 8.61 9.15
C ALA A 17 -7.93 8.66 9.44
N ALA A 18 -7.17 7.63 9.03
CA ALA A 18 -5.72 7.57 9.16
C ALA A 18 -5.03 8.68 8.33
N GLY A 19 -4.98 9.85 8.89
CA GLY A 19 -4.25 11.02 8.46
C GLY A 19 -3.72 11.71 9.70
N ILE A 20 -2.62 11.22 10.23
CA ILE A 20 -1.70 11.80 11.23
C ILE A 20 -2.26 12.94 12.09
N ARG A 21 -2.81 12.62 13.30
CA ARG A 21 -2.67 13.41 14.54
C ARG A 21 -3.17 12.59 15.74
N PRO A 22 -2.46 12.62 16.91
CA PRO A 22 -2.92 11.95 18.13
C PRO A 22 -4.02 12.77 18.79
N ASP A 23 -5.12 12.13 19.15
CA ASP A 23 -6.05 12.70 20.12
C ASP A 23 -6.57 11.63 21.11
N VAL A 24 -7.01 12.12 22.24
CA VAL A 24 -7.16 11.48 23.54
C VAL A 24 -8.31 10.49 23.59
N GLY A 25 -8.02 9.34 24.18
CA GLY A 25 -8.85 8.18 24.39
C GLY A 25 -10.32 8.42 24.74
N ASN A 26 -11.17 7.83 23.92
CA ASN A 26 -12.58 7.67 24.22
C ASN A 26 -12.82 6.24 24.71
N LYS A 27 -13.08 6.06 26.01
CA LYS A 27 -13.50 4.77 26.56
C LYS A 27 -14.90 4.45 26.05
N LEU A 28 -15.04 3.30 25.42
CA LEU A 28 -16.30 2.79 24.90
C LEU A 28 -17.32 2.61 26.05
N PRO A 29 -18.59 3.01 25.84
CA PRO A 29 -19.64 2.65 26.80
C PRO A 29 -19.85 1.12 26.81
N ALA A 30 -20.05 0.58 27.99
CA ALA A 30 -20.35 -0.84 28.14
C ALA A 30 -21.67 -1.20 27.42
N PRO A 31 -21.74 -2.37 26.75
CA PRO A 31 -22.95 -2.80 26.08
C PRO A 31 -24.05 -3.00 27.09
N GLN A 32 -25.23 -2.40 26.86
CA GLN A 32 -26.43 -2.75 27.60
C GLN A 32 -26.90 -4.14 27.12
N SER A 33 -26.78 -5.11 28.00
CA SER A 33 -27.17 -6.51 27.78
C SER A 33 -28.68 -6.63 27.76
N ASP A 34 -29.30 -7.08 26.68
CA ASP A 34 -30.55 -7.85 26.71
C ASP A 34 -30.87 -8.55 25.37
N TRP A 35 -29.87 -9.17 24.73
CA TRP A 35 -30.12 -10.16 23.70
C TRP A 35 -29.08 -11.28 23.73
N ALA A 36 -29.58 -12.48 24.03
CA ALA A 36 -28.83 -13.70 23.82
C ALA A 36 -28.69 -13.99 22.30
N VAL A 37 -27.84 -13.24 21.60
CA VAL A 37 -27.20 -13.71 20.39
C VAL A 37 -26.09 -14.64 20.85
N GLY A 38 -26.09 -15.90 20.40
CA GLY A 38 -25.07 -16.88 20.76
C GLY A 38 -23.68 -16.23 20.64
N GLU A 39 -22.86 -16.37 21.68
CA GLU A 39 -21.50 -15.83 21.73
C GLU A 39 -20.66 -16.48 20.63
N SER A 40 -20.74 -15.97 19.41
CA SER A 40 -19.76 -16.27 18.40
C SER A 40 -18.47 -15.54 18.79
N SER A 41 -17.43 -16.30 19.07
CA SER A 41 -16.08 -15.77 19.29
C SER A 41 -15.17 -16.31 18.20
N GLY A 42 -14.44 -15.43 17.54
CA GLY A 42 -13.47 -15.81 16.52
C GLY A 42 -13.67 -15.14 15.18
N GLU A 43 -12.85 -15.53 14.22
CA GLU A 43 -12.86 -15.02 12.84
C GLU A 43 -14.12 -15.46 12.10
N ASP A 44 -14.70 -14.53 11.34
CA ASP A 44 -15.86 -14.75 10.50
C ASP A 44 -15.50 -14.53 9.02
N SER A 45 -14.99 -15.58 8.40
CA SER A 45 -14.57 -15.52 6.99
C SER A 45 -15.74 -15.28 6.03
N ALA A 46 -16.95 -15.66 6.40
CA ALA A 46 -18.13 -15.34 5.60
C ALA A 46 -18.39 -13.83 5.61
N ALA A 47 -18.33 -13.19 6.78
CA ALA A 47 -18.45 -11.75 6.89
C ALA A 47 -17.31 -11.00 6.16
N GLU A 48 -16.07 -11.51 6.17
CA GLU A 48 -14.96 -10.93 5.40
C GLU A 48 -15.26 -10.91 3.89
N HIS A 49 -15.82 -11.99 3.33
CA HIS A 49 -16.21 -12.05 1.93
C HIS A 49 -17.40 -11.13 1.62
N GLU A 50 -18.40 -11.09 2.47
CA GLU A 50 -19.55 -10.19 2.33
C GLU A 50 -19.12 -8.71 2.34
N LEU A 51 -18.18 -8.32 3.22
CA LEU A 51 -17.62 -6.97 3.27
C LEU A 51 -16.95 -6.61 1.93
N LEU A 52 -16.13 -7.51 1.36
CA LEU A 52 -15.55 -7.31 0.03
C LEU A 52 -16.62 -7.16 -1.06
N GLU A 53 -17.66 -7.98 -1.04
CA GLU A 53 -18.76 -7.89 -2.03
C GLU A 53 -19.48 -6.54 -1.96
N TRP A 54 -19.82 -6.06 -0.76
CA TRP A 54 -20.47 -4.74 -0.59
C TRP A 54 -19.54 -3.60 -0.94
N ALA A 55 -18.25 -3.69 -0.57
CA ALA A 55 -17.25 -2.74 -1.00
C ALA A 55 -17.22 -2.63 -2.53
N ASN A 56 -17.17 -3.77 -3.23
CA ASN A 56 -17.13 -3.80 -4.69
C ASN A 56 -18.44 -3.31 -5.32
N GLN A 57 -19.60 -3.63 -4.77
CA GLN A 57 -20.87 -3.05 -5.21
C GLN A 57 -20.92 -1.53 -5.07
N SER A 58 -20.39 -1.01 -3.96
CA SER A 58 -20.31 0.45 -3.72
C SER A 58 -19.34 1.12 -4.68
N ARG A 59 -18.20 0.47 -4.96
CA ARG A 59 -17.21 0.93 -5.95
C ARG A 59 -17.78 0.91 -7.36
N GLU A 60 -18.48 -0.13 -7.76
CA GLU A 60 -19.15 -0.20 -9.07
C GLU A 60 -20.14 0.96 -9.25
N ARG A 61 -20.99 1.24 -8.26
CA ARG A 61 -21.92 2.37 -8.29
C ARG A 61 -21.22 3.73 -8.41
N ALA A 62 -20.00 3.84 -7.88
CA ALA A 62 -19.14 5.02 -7.95
C ALA A 62 -18.23 5.04 -9.20
N GLY A 63 -18.31 4.03 -10.05
CA GLY A 63 -17.44 3.87 -11.22
C GLY A 63 -15.98 3.58 -10.90
N ALA A 64 -15.68 3.12 -9.69
CA ALA A 64 -14.33 2.69 -9.29
C ALA A 64 -14.09 1.21 -9.67
N PRO A 65 -12.86 0.82 -10.04
CA PRO A 65 -12.52 -0.58 -10.30
C PRO A 65 -12.72 -1.46 -9.06
N PRO A 66 -13.08 -2.75 -9.22
CA PRO A 66 -13.24 -3.65 -8.08
C PRO A 66 -11.92 -3.91 -7.37
N LEU A 67 -11.99 -4.18 -6.06
CA LEU A 67 -10.90 -4.66 -5.24
C LEU A 67 -10.80 -6.19 -5.35
N ARG A 68 -9.58 -6.70 -5.36
CA ARG A 68 -9.29 -8.13 -5.19
C ARG A 68 -8.89 -8.40 -3.74
N MET A 69 -9.41 -9.49 -3.15
CA MET A 69 -8.92 -9.96 -1.85
C MET A 69 -7.43 -10.32 -1.95
N GLU A 70 -6.64 -9.85 -1.01
CA GLU A 70 -5.22 -10.19 -0.90
C GLU A 70 -4.96 -10.81 0.48
N GLU A 71 -4.59 -12.09 0.50
CA GLU A 71 -4.51 -12.89 1.73
C GLU A 71 -3.49 -12.35 2.74
N SER A 72 -2.41 -11.77 2.27
CA SER A 72 -1.42 -11.18 3.18
C SER A 72 -1.91 -9.88 3.82
N LEU A 73 -2.71 -9.07 3.11
CA LEU A 73 -3.41 -7.92 3.70
C LEU A 73 -4.50 -8.36 4.67
N ARG A 74 -5.24 -9.43 4.32
CA ARG A 74 -6.21 -10.04 5.24
C ARG A 74 -5.55 -10.45 6.55
N GLY A 75 -4.38 -11.11 6.47
CA GLY A 75 -3.60 -11.47 7.67
C GLY A 75 -3.16 -10.26 8.49
N ALA A 76 -2.77 -9.14 7.85
CA ALA A 76 -2.45 -7.88 8.53
C ALA A 76 -3.67 -7.29 9.25
N ALA A 77 -4.80 -7.19 8.55
CA ALA A 77 -6.08 -6.71 9.09
C ALA A 77 -6.54 -7.55 10.28
N GLN A 78 -6.48 -8.88 10.19
CA GLN A 78 -6.80 -9.79 11.29
C GLN A 78 -5.88 -9.60 12.50
N ALA A 79 -4.58 -9.41 12.28
CA ALA A 79 -3.64 -9.16 13.36
C ALA A 79 -3.97 -7.85 14.10
N HIS A 80 -4.33 -6.79 13.36
CA HIS A 80 -4.75 -5.52 13.95
C HIS A 80 -6.08 -5.64 14.70
N ALA A 81 -7.09 -6.30 14.12
CA ALA A 81 -8.38 -6.55 14.78
C ALA A 81 -8.21 -7.29 16.11
N ARG A 82 -7.34 -8.31 16.17
CA ARG A 82 -7.03 -9.01 17.44
C ARG A 82 -6.39 -8.09 18.47
N ARG A 83 -5.51 -7.16 18.06
CA ARG A 83 -4.91 -6.18 18.97
C ARG A 83 -5.94 -5.18 19.49
N MET A 84 -6.85 -4.69 18.64
CA MET A 84 -7.98 -3.85 19.08
C MET A 84 -8.85 -4.55 20.11
N ILE A 85 -9.16 -5.84 19.92
CA ILE A 85 -9.90 -6.66 20.87
C ILE A 85 -9.15 -6.78 22.19
N GLN A 86 -7.86 -7.07 22.18
CA GLN A 86 -7.02 -7.22 23.38
C GLN A 86 -6.90 -5.92 24.19
N SER A 87 -6.79 -4.78 23.50
CA SER A 87 -6.70 -3.47 24.14
C SER A 87 -8.06 -2.84 24.48
N GLU A 88 -9.15 -3.42 23.97
CA GLU A 88 -10.52 -2.86 24.04
C GLU A 88 -10.60 -1.43 23.46
N GLN A 89 -9.79 -1.14 22.43
CA GLN A 89 -9.70 0.14 21.74
C GLN A 89 -10.04 0.00 20.26
N LEU A 90 -10.67 1.03 19.69
CA LEU A 90 -10.93 1.16 18.26
C LEU A 90 -10.07 2.28 17.72
N GLU A 91 -8.82 1.97 17.41
CA GLU A 91 -7.78 2.92 17.02
C GLU A 91 -6.98 2.41 15.82
N HIS A 92 -6.65 3.29 14.89
CA HIS A 92 -5.79 2.96 13.76
C HIS A 92 -4.33 2.66 14.14
N GLN A 93 -3.89 3.19 15.29
CA GLN A 93 -2.54 3.03 15.80
C GLN A 93 -2.58 2.74 17.30
N LEU A 94 -2.36 1.50 17.67
CA LEU A 94 -2.30 1.09 19.07
C LEU A 94 -0.91 1.32 19.65
N PRO A 95 -0.79 1.55 20.98
CA PRO A 95 0.52 1.70 21.62
C PRO A 95 1.45 0.51 21.36
N GLY A 96 2.66 0.79 20.87
CA GLY A 96 3.67 -0.23 20.57
C GLY A 96 3.39 -1.06 19.31
N GLU A 97 2.37 -0.72 18.53
CA GLU A 97 2.12 -1.31 17.22
C GLU A 97 2.85 -0.51 16.12
N PRO A 98 3.44 -1.19 15.11
CA PRO A 98 3.99 -0.49 13.95
C PRO A 98 2.90 0.30 13.20
N ALA A 99 3.30 1.37 12.50
CA ALA A 99 2.40 2.10 11.62
C ALA A 99 1.84 1.19 10.50
N LEU A 100 0.71 1.59 9.88
CA LEU A 100 -0.01 0.78 8.90
C LEU A 100 0.91 0.17 7.83
N LEU A 101 1.76 0.98 7.18
CA LEU A 101 2.67 0.47 6.12
C LEU A 101 3.69 -0.53 6.66
N ASP A 102 4.25 -0.28 7.85
CA ASP A 102 5.19 -1.20 8.50
C ASP A 102 4.50 -2.49 8.90
N ARG A 103 3.28 -2.39 9.45
CA ARG A 103 2.44 -3.53 9.86
C ARG A 103 2.12 -4.44 8.67
N ILE A 104 1.69 -3.87 7.55
CA ILE A 104 1.47 -4.60 6.31
C ILE A 104 2.77 -5.20 5.79
N ALA A 105 3.86 -4.43 5.75
CA ALA A 105 5.15 -4.87 5.21
C ALA A 105 5.78 -6.04 5.98
N LEU A 106 5.46 -6.20 7.27
CA LEU A 106 5.92 -7.33 8.09
C LEU A 106 5.35 -8.68 7.62
N VAL A 107 4.15 -8.70 7.07
CA VAL A 107 3.43 -9.94 6.73
C VAL A 107 3.13 -10.07 5.24
N SER A 108 3.15 -8.97 4.49
CA SER A 108 2.80 -8.97 3.07
C SER A 108 4.03 -8.92 2.16
N PRO A 109 4.16 -9.85 1.21
CA PRO A 109 5.20 -9.81 0.19
C PRO A 109 4.87 -8.89 -0.99
N ILE A 110 3.62 -8.42 -1.12
CA ILE A 110 3.21 -7.60 -2.26
C ILE A 110 3.99 -6.28 -2.29
N ARG A 111 4.19 -5.79 -3.49
CA ARG A 111 4.73 -4.44 -3.71
C ARG A 111 3.59 -3.46 -3.76
N MET A 112 3.67 -2.40 -2.96
CA MET A 112 2.65 -1.37 -2.93
C MET A 112 3.30 0.01 -2.82
N ASP A 113 2.66 1.02 -3.40
CA ASP A 113 3.08 2.42 -3.31
C ASP A 113 2.14 3.28 -2.46
N ARG A 114 1.00 2.74 -2.05
CA ARG A 114 0.09 3.37 -1.09
C ARG A 114 -0.78 2.34 -0.38
N ALA A 115 -1.21 2.69 0.83
CA ALA A 115 -2.16 1.92 1.61
C ALA A 115 -3.13 2.86 2.35
N GLY A 116 -4.26 2.32 2.77
CA GLY A 116 -5.26 2.96 3.60
C GLY A 116 -5.93 1.94 4.50
N GLU A 117 -6.58 2.40 5.56
CA GLU A 117 -7.27 1.53 6.50
C GLU A 117 -8.60 2.13 6.92
N ASN A 118 -9.61 1.28 7.03
CA ASN A 118 -10.86 1.56 7.72
C ASN A 118 -11.01 0.62 8.90
N ILE A 119 -11.54 1.13 10.01
CA ILE A 119 -11.87 0.33 11.19
C ILE A 119 -13.27 0.63 11.70
N ALA A 120 -13.97 -0.41 12.13
CA ALA A 120 -15.28 -0.30 12.74
C ALA A 120 -15.54 -1.46 13.70
N TYR A 121 -16.53 -1.32 14.56
CA TYR A 121 -17.19 -2.47 15.13
C TYR A 121 -18.72 -2.33 15.01
N ALA A 122 -19.38 -3.47 14.94
CA ALA A 122 -20.81 -3.55 14.72
C ALA A 122 -21.39 -4.81 15.38
N THR A 123 -22.70 -4.96 15.30
CA THR A 123 -23.39 -6.19 15.70
C THR A 123 -23.70 -7.09 14.48
N CYS A 124 -23.24 -6.70 13.29
CA CYS A 124 -23.35 -7.47 12.05
C CYS A 124 -22.50 -6.82 10.95
N ALA A 125 -22.10 -7.58 9.96
CA ALA A 125 -21.29 -7.09 8.84
C ALA A 125 -21.99 -6.01 7.99
N PRO A 126 -23.31 -6.10 7.64
CA PRO A 126 -24.00 -5.00 6.97
C PRO A 126 -23.93 -3.67 7.70
N GLY A 127 -24.06 -3.71 9.03
CA GLY A 127 -23.98 -2.50 9.87
C GLY A 127 -22.59 -1.87 9.84
N ALA A 128 -21.52 -2.67 9.80
CA ALA A 128 -20.16 -2.17 9.64
C ALA A 128 -19.97 -1.45 8.31
N ASN A 129 -20.37 -2.07 7.20
CA ASN A 129 -20.30 -1.42 5.89
C ASN A 129 -21.11 -0.11 5.83
N ASP A 130 -22.32 -0.12 6.38
CA ASP A 130 -23.18 1.07 6.39
C ASP A 130 -22.57 2.25 7.16
N VAL A 131 -21.95 2.01 8.32
CA VAL A 131 -21.33 3.07 9.11
C VAL A 131 -20.07 3.61 8.43
N LEU A 132 -19.27 2.74 7.84
CA LEU A 132 -18.09 3.12 7.07
C LEU A 132 -18.48 3.97 5.85
N MET A 133 -19.52 3.59 5.12
CA MET A 133 -20.01 4.36 3.97
C MET A 133 -20.65 5.70 4.35
N ARG A 134 -21.17 5.86 5.56
CA ARG A 134 -21.70 7.16 6.04
C ARG A 134 -20.61 8.10 6.53
N SER A 135 -19.46 7.58 6.93
CA SER A 135 -18.31 8.38 7.36
C SER A 135 -17.50 8.86 6.13
N PRO A 136 -17.39 10.17 5.86
CA PRO A 136 -16.72 10.68 4.68
C PRO A 136 -15.28 10.13 4.51
N PRO A 137 -14.40 10.13 5.52
CA PRO A 137 -13.04 9.65 5.35
C PRO A 137 -12.94 8.15 5.08
N HIS A 138 -13.79 7.32 5.71
CA HIS A 138 -13.82 5.88 5.45
C HIS A 138 -14.39 5.56 4.06
N ARG A 139 -15.43 6.29 3.65
CA ARG A 139 -15.97 6.19 2.30
C ARG A 139 -14.96 6.60 1.24
N GLU A 140 -14.15 7.63 1.49
CA GLU A 140 -13.08 8.04 0.59
C GLU A 140 -12.06 6.93 0.38
N ASN A 141 -11.62 6.25 1.45
CA ASN A 141 -10.74 5.07 1.33
C ASN A 141 -11.42 3.96 0.52
N LEU A 142 -12.64 3.59 0.88
CA LEU A 142 -13.37 2.50 0.25
C LEU A 142 -13.60 2.74 -1.25
N LEU A 143 -13.84 3.99 -1.67
CA LEU A 143 -14.12 4.37 -3.06
C LEU A 143 -12.87 4.86 -3.82
N ASP A 144 -11.70 4.91 -3.19
CA ASP A 144 -10.48 5.39 -3.83
C ASP A 144 -10.09 4.50 -5.02
N ARG A 145 -10.11 5.09 -6.22
CA ARG A 145 -9.79 4.41 -7.48
C ARG A 145 -8.32 3.96 -7.58
N GLY A 146 -7.46 4.50 -6.72
CA GLY A 146 -6.05 4.14 -6.64
C GLY A 146 -5.80 2.82 -5.90
N PHE A 147 -6.76 2.26 -5.16
CA PHE A 147 -6.63 0.93 -4.56
C PHE A 147 -7.14 -0.15 -5.52
N ASN A 148 -6.43 -1.29 -5.59
CA ASN A 148 -6.76 -2.44 -6.42
C ASN A 148 -6.79 -3.77 -5.66
N VAL A 149 -6.26 -3.80 -4.43
CA VAL A 149 -6.32 -4.95 -3.53
C VAL A 149 -6.75 -4.51 -2.13
N ALA A 150 -7.37 -5.44 -1.38
CA ALA A 150 -7.73 -5.23 0.00
C ALA A 150 -7.66 -6.52 0.82
N GLY A 151 -7.46 -6.38 2.12
CA GLY A 151 -7.64 -7.43 3.12
C GLY A 151 -8.75 -7.03 4.08
N PHE A 152 -9.70 -7.91 4.32
CA PHE A 152 -10.78 -7.71 5.26
C PHE A 152 -10.61 -8.63 6.45
N ALA A 153 -10.81 -8.11 7.65
CA ALA A 153 -10.93 -8.87 8.87
C ALA A 153 -12.28 -8.62 9.52
N ALA A 154 -12.92 -9.69 9.97
CA ALA A 154 -14.15 -9.67 10.74
C ALA A 154 -14.00 -10.64 11.90
N ILE A 155 -13.90 -10.13 13.14
CA ILE A 155 -13.65 -10.96 14.32
C ILE A 155 -14.65 -10.64 15.41
N TRP A 156 -15.40 -11.67 15.84
CA TRP A 156 -16.34 -11.57 16.96
C TRP A 156 -15.63 -11.57 18.30
N SER A 157 -16.00 -10.64 19.16
CA SER A 157 -15.61 -10.63 20.57
C SER A 157 -16.65 -9.91 21.41
N LYS A 158 -17.10 -10.52 22.49
CA LYS A 158 -18.05 -9.93 23.45
C LYS A 158 -19.30 -9.35 22.79
N GLY A 159 -19.88 -10.07 21.81
CA GLY A 159 -21.07 -9.66 21.07
C GLY A 159 -20.87 -8.52 20.06
N ARG A 160 -19.62 -8.15 19.75
CA ARG A 160 -19.24 -7.16 18.73
C ARG A 160 -18.42 -7.81 17.64
N LEU A 161 -18.68 -7.42 16.39
CA LEU A 161 -17.86 -7.74 15.22
C LEU A 161 -16.86 -6.60 15.01
N TYR A 162 -15.59 -6.86 15.27
CA TYR A 162 -14.50 -5.95 14.94
C TYR A 162 -14.12 -6.11 13.48
N VAL A 163 -14.18 -5.01 12.75
CA VAL A 163 -13.90 -4.98 11.30
C VAL A 163 -12.68 -4.10 11.03
N VAL A 164 -11.76 -4.63 10.23
CA VAL A 164 -10.63 -3.89 9.66
C VAL A 164 -10.63 -4.13 8.15
N GLU A 165 -10.51 -3.05 7.38
CA GLU A 165 -10.36 -3.07 5.94
C GLU A 165 -9.02 -2.42 5.59
N ASP A 166 -8.01 -3.23 5.26
CA ASP A 166 -6.72 -2.76 4.76
C ASP A 166 -6.76 -2.68 3.24
N PHE A 167 -6.53 -1.51 2.67
CA PHE A 167 -6.49 -1.25 1.24
C PHE A 167 -5.05 -1.03 0.79
N ALA A 168 -4.72 -1.45 -0.43
CA ALA A 168 -3.44 -1.11 -1.05
C ALA A 168 -3.55 -0.94 -2.58
N HIS A 169 -2.63 -0.16 -3.13
CA HIS A 169 -2.32 -0.18 -4.54
C HIS A 169 -1.14 -1.12 -4.77
N GLU A 170 -1.45 -2.34 -5.17
CA GLU A 170 -0.43 -3.30 -5.59
C GLU A 170 0.15 -2.89 -6.93
N VAL A 171 1.48 -2.81 -7.01
CA VAL A 171 2.21 -2.47 -8.22
C VAL A 171 3.00 -3.67 -8.75
N PRO A 172 3.19 -3.80 -10.08
CA PRO A 172 3.90 -4.92 -10.67
C PRO A 172 5.33 -5.05 -10.16
N SER A 173 5.79 -6.29 -9.97
CA SER A 173 7.19 -6.61 -9.72
C SER A 173 7.94 -6.81 -11.03
N TYR A 174 9.12 -6.21 -11.15
CA TYR A 174 9.95 -6.31 -12.33
C TYR A 174 11.33 -6.89 -11.99
N THR A 175 11.88 -7.73 -12.85
CA THR A 175 13.28 -8.13 -12.80
C THR A 175 14.19 -6.93 -13.14
N ALA A 176 15.49 -7.02 -12.86
CA ALA A 176 16.46 -5.99 -13.23
C ALA A 176 16.42 -5.70 -14.75
N GLU A 177 16.33 -6.74 -15.59
CA GLU A 177 16.22 -6.60 -17.05
C GLU A 177 14.92 -5.88 -17.45
N GLN A 178 13.77 -6.25 -16.89
CA GLN A 178 12.49 -5.61 -17.18
C GLN A 178 12.51 -4.14 -16.75
N SER A 179 13.05 -3.85 -15.55
CA SER A 179 13.20 -2.49 -15.03
C SER A 179 14.10 -1.65 -15.94
N GLY A 180 15.23 -2.21 -16.40
CA GLY A 180 16.12 -1.54 -17.35
C GLY A 180 15.43 -1.21 -18.67
N LYS A 181 14.61 -2.12 -19.21
CA LYS A 181 13.80 -1.89 -20.41
C LYS A 181 12.73 -0.81 -20.21
N LEU A 182 12.08 -0.78 -19.01
CA LEU A 182 11.09 0.24 -18.67
C LEU A 182 11.74 1.63 -18.63
N VAL A 183 12.84 1.78 -17.91
CA VAL A 183 13.60 3.04 -17.81
C VAL A 183 14.10 3.48 -19.18
N GLY A 184 14.64 2.55 -19.97
CA GLY A 184 15.11 2.84 -21.34
C GLY A 184 14.00 3.40 -22.23
N ARG A 185 12.79 2.82 -22.17
CA ARG A 185 11.62 3.34 -22.90
C ARG A 185 11.23 4.74 -22.43
N ALA A 186 11.21 4.97 -21.11
CA ALA A 186 10.89 6.29 -20.57
C ALA A 186 11.90 7.36 -21.00
N ILE A 187 13.19 7.01 -21.09
CA ILE A 187 14.23 7.90 -21.64
C ILE A 187 13.98 8.18 -23.12
N ASP A 188 13.67 7.16 -23.91
CA ASP A 188 13.39 7.31 -25.35
C ASP A 188 12.19 8.21 -25.60
N GLU A 189 11.09 7.99 -24.91
CA GLU A 189 9.86 8.78 -25.01
C GLU A 189 10.10 10.25 -24.65
N MET A 190 10.81 10.49 -23.54
CA MET A 190 11.17 11.83 -23.09
C MET A 190 12.04 12.55 -24.11
N ARG A 191 13.05 11.86 -24.69
CA ARG A 191 13.93 12.44 -25.72
C ARG A 191 13.16 12.70 -27.01
N GLN A 192 12.31 11.81 -27.44
CA GLN A 192 11.45 12.00 -28.61
C GLN A 192 10.55 13.23 -28.46
N GLN A 193 9.92 13.41 -27.29
CA GLN A 193 9.12 14.61 -26.98
C GLN A 193 9.93 15.91 -27.01
N ALA A 194 11.24 15.82 -26.72
CA ALA A 194 12.18 16.93 -26.78
C ALA A 194 12.83 17.12 -28.16
N GLY A 195 12.43 16.35 -29.19
CA GLY A 195 13.04 16.40 -30.52
C GLY A 195 14.50 15.90 -30.60
N LEU A 196 14.90 15.08 -29.60
CA LEU A 196 16.26 14.55 -29.51
C LEU A 196 16.36 13.11 -30.03
N PRO A 197 17.52 12.69 -30.60
CA PRO A 197 17.71 11.31 -31.04
C PRO A 197 17.72 10.34 -29.82
N LYS A 198 17.31 9.10 -30.08
CA LYS A 198 17.41 8.00 -29.09
C LYS A 198 18.87 7.78 -28.70
N LEU A 199 19.04 7.28 -27.46
CA LEU A 199 20.35 6.89 -26.95
C LEU A 199 20.61 5.40 -27.25
N VAL A 200 21.86 5.03 -27.45
CA VAL A 200 22.27 3.63 -27.54
C VAL A 200 22.47 3.07 -26.14
N GLN A 201 21.76 2.00 -25.81
CA GLN A 201 21.90 1.34 -24.51
C GLN A 201 23.17 0.49 -24.46
N ARG A 202 23.92 0.59 -23.37
CA ARG A 202 25.09 -0.23 -23.03
C ARG A 202 24.83 -1.09 -21.80
N THR A 203 25.60 -2.16 -21.67
CA THR A 203 25.57 -3.07 -20.52
C THR A 203 26.98 -3.14 -19.90
N PRO A 204 27.38 -2.16 -19.09
CA PRO A 204 28.68 -2.22 -18.43
C PRO A 204 28.66 -3.30 -17.34
N PRO A 205 29.80 -3.92 -17.03
CA PRO A 205 29.88 -4.93 -15.98
C PRO A 205 29.54 -4.34 -14.62
N ASN A 206 28.98 -5.17 -13.74
CA ASN A 206 28.71 -4.87 -12.33
C ASN A 206 27.70 -3.73 -12.05
N LEU A 207 26.99 -3.19 -13.04
CA LEU A 207 26.03 -2.11 -12.80
C LEU A 207 24.85 -2.58 -11.92
N ASP A 208 24.44 -3.85 -12.03
CA ASP A 208 23.39 -4.44 -11.19
C ASP A 208 23.82 -4.49 -9.71
N ALA A 209 25.05 -4.93 -9.45
CA ALA A 209 25.62 -4.93 -8.10
C ALA A 209 25.73 -3.52 -7.53
N ALA A 210 26.08 -2.55 -8.38
CA ALA A 210 26.18 -1.14 -8.03
C ALA A 210 24.79 -0.55 -7.66
N ALA A 211 23.74 -0.83 -8.46
CA ALA A 211 22.39 -0.42 -8.14
C ALA A 211 21.91 -1.02 -6.80
N CYS A 212 22.19 -2.31 -6.54
CA CYS A 212 21.87 -2.95 -5.26
C CYS A 212 22.69 -2.40 -4.08
N SER A 213 23.88 -1.84 -4.31
CA SER A 213 24.64 -1.18 -3.24
C SER A 213 23.97 0.09 -2.72
N LEU A 214 23.29 0.84 -3.60
CA LEU A 214 22.49 2.02 -3.20
C LEU A 214 21.40 1.62 -2.19
N ALA A 215 20.76 0.47 -2.40
CA ALA A 215 19.73 -0.04 -1.50
C ALA A 215 20.28 -0.40 -0.11
N ARG A 216 21.47 -1.00 -0.04
CA ARG A 216 22.13 -1.34 1.22
C ARG A 216 22.51 -0.09 2.02
N GLU A 217 22.97 0.95 1.34
CA GLU A 217 23.30 2.24 1.94
C GLU A 217 22.05 3.09 2.25
N SER A 218 20.89 2.67 1.81
CA SER A 218 19.61 3.40 1.95
C SER A 218 19.68 4.84 1.41
N ARG A 219 20.52 5.10 0.42
CA ARG A 219 20.75 6.42 -0.18
C ARG A 219 21.00 6.35 -1.68
N PRO A 220 20.24 7.10 -2.49
CA PRO A 220 20.52 7.26 -3.92
C PRO A 220 21.71 8.22 -4.09
N ASN A 221 22.93 7.72 -3.89
CA ASN A 221 24.15 8.53 -3.90
C ASN A 221 25.04 8.22 -5.11
N ALA A 222 25.11 9.14 -6.07
CA ALA A 222 25.93 9.00 -7.26
C ALA A 222 27.44 8.87 -6.95
N HIS A 223 27.93 9.44 -5.84
CA HIS A 223 29.34 9.33 -5.44
C HIS A 223 29.76 7.90 -5.13
N LEU A 224 28.85 7.05 -4.67
CA LEU A 224 29.14 5.62 -4.45
C LEU A 224 29.51 4.90 -5.75
N LEU A 225 29.03 5.40 -6.88
CA LEU A 225 29.28 4.83 -8.21
C LEU A 225 30.41 5.53 -8.96
N ALA A 226 30.75 6.75 -8.56
CA ALA A 226 31.73 7.58 -9.29
C ALA A 226 33.12 6.93 -9.40
N ALA A 227 33.57 6.25 -8.34
CA ALA A 227 34.88 5.57 -8.35
C ALA A 227 34.92 4.35 -9.29
N ALA A 228 33.78 3.70 -9.53
CA ALA A 228 33.69 2.51 -10.37
C ALA A 228 33.44 2.86 -11.86
N TYR A 229 32.93 4.06 -12.14
CA TYR A 229 32.52 4.48 -13.49
C TYR A 229 33.04 5.87 -13.83
N ASP A 230 34.36 5.99 -13.87
CA ASP A 230 35.11 7.22 -14.13
C ASP A 230 34.53 8.11 -15.26
N ASN A 231 34.50 9.43 -14.98
CA ASN A 231 34.12 10.49 -15.95
C ASN A 231 32.71 10.36 -16.58
N ARG A 232 31.78 9.62 -15.94
CA ARG A 232 30.41 9.48 -16.39
C ARG A 232 29.51 10.47 -15.68
N LYS A 233 28.48 10.97 -16.39
CA LYS A 233 27.37 11.61 -15.71
C LYS A 233 26.50 10.50 -15.10
N ILE A 234 26.35 10.50 -13.77
CA ILE A 234 25.66 9.45 -13.03
C ILE A 234 24.37 10.05 -12.44
N ILE A 235 23.26 9.36 -12.68
CA ILE A 235 21.96 9.66 -12.08
C ILE A 235 21.59 8.49 -11.20
N THR A 236 21.20 8.77 -9.96
CA THR A 236 20.66 7.78 -9.02
C THR A 236 19.36 8.29 -8.44
N TYR A 237 18.38 7.40 -8.28
CA TYR A 237 17.11 7.74 -7.67
C TYR A 237 16.41 6.50 -7.09
N THR A 238 15.37 6.71 -6.29
CA THR A 238 14.49 5.66 -5.76
C THR A 238 13.05 5.97 -6.15
N GLU A 239 12.34 4.95 -6.65
CA GLU A 239 10.94 5.06 -7.03
C GLU A 239 10.21 3.71 -6.86
N SER A 240 8.91 3.74 -6.59
CA SER A 240 8.06 2.54 -6.59
C SER A 240 7.93 1.95 -8.00
N ARG A 241 8.02 2.81 -9.02
CA ARG A 241 7.99 2.46 -10.45
C ARG A 241 9.28 2.96 -11.11
N PRO A 242 10.16 2.08 -11.57
CA PRO A 242 11.52 2.45 -12.00
C PRO A 242 11.55 3.39 -13.21
N GLU A 243 10.49 3.37 -14.05
CA GLU A 243 10.35 4.23 -15.23
C GLU A 243 9.97 5.68 -14.92
N VAL A 244 9.59 6.01 -13.70
CA VAL A 244 9.28 7.39 -13.30
C VAL A 244 10.57 8.18 -13.14
N LEU A 245 10.93 8.94 -14.19
CA LEU A 245 12.16 9.72 -14.20
C LEU A 245 12.02 10.96 -13.32
N PRO A 246 12.90 11.18 -12.32
CA PRO A 246 12.82 12.35 -11.46
C PRO A 246 13.13 13.64 -12.24
N GLN A 247 12.48 14.75 -11.85
CA GLN A 247 12.65 16.05 -12.49
C GLN A 247 14.12 16.48 -12.58
N GLY A 248 14.90 16.21 -11.53
CA GLY A 248 16.33 16.51 -11.51
C GLY A 248 17.17 15.76 -12.57
N ALA A 249 16.71 14.59 -13.03
CA ALA A 249 17.38 13.81 -14.07
C ALA A 249 17.14 14.35 -15.48
N LEU A 250 15.99 15.00 -15.72
CA LEU A 250 15.56 15.40 -17.07
C LEU A 250 16.56 16.33 -17.75
N ARG A 251 17.23 17.20 -17.00
CA ARG A 251 18.25 18.11 -17.56
C ARG A 251 19.42 17.34 -18.17
N LEU A 252 19.92 16.33 -17.48
CA LEU A 252 21.04 15.51 -17.95
C LEU A 252 20.62 14.59 -19.09
N LEU A 253 19.44 14.00 -19.01
CA LEU A 253 18.90 13.11 -20.04
C LEU A 253 18.54 13.84 -21.35
N ARG A 254 18.25 15.14 -21.29
CA ARG A 254 17.99 16.01 -22.44
C ARG A 254 19.25 16.65 -23.04
N ASP A 255 20.43 16.39 -22.49
CA ASP A 255 21.68 16.91 -23.04
C ASP A 255 21.89 16.34 -24.45
N PRO A 256 21.98 17.21 -25.50
CA PRO A 256 22.21 16.76 -26.87
C PRO A 256 23.60 16.17 -27.10
N GLY A 257 24.54 16.39 -26.17
CA GLY A 257 25.88 15.78 -26.20
C GLY A 257 25.91 14.31 -25.78
N VAL A 258 24.91 13.85 -25.06
CA VAL A 258 24.79 12.45 -24.64
C VAL A 258 24.38 11.59 -25.83
N ARG A 259 25.08 10.48 -26.04
CA ARG A 259 24.83 9.52 -27.14
C ARG A 259 24.44 8.15 -26.67
N GLN A 260 24.84 7.77 -25.46
CA GLN A 260 24.66 6.42 -24.95
C GLN A 260 24.30 6.47 -23.48
N PHE A 261 23.64 5.44 -23.02
CA PHE A 261 23.32 5.26 -21.60
C PHE A 261 23.46 3.80 -21.20
N ALA A 262 23.60 3.58 -19.89
CA ALA A 262 23.41 2.29 -19.28
C ALA A 262 22.49 2.48 -18.07
N VAL A 263 21.68 1.49 -17.77
CA VAL A 263 20.76 1.52 -16.62
C VAL A 263 20.68 0.17 -15.94
N SER A 264 20.64 0.20 -14.65
CA SER A 264 20.20 -0.93 -13.82
C SER A 264 19.31 -0.45 -12.68
N ALA A 265 18.45 -1.33 -12.22
CA ALA A 265 17.56 -1.10 -11.11
C ALA A 265 17.51 -2.33 -10.19
N CYS A 266 17.67 -2.10 -8.89
CA CYS A 266 17.58 -3.11 -7.86
C CYS A 266 16.35 -2.83 -6.98
N TYR A 267 15.44 -3.79 -6.90
CA TYR A 267 14.35 -3.70 -5.93
C TYR A 267 14.83 -4.17 -4.58
N ALA A 268 14.58 -3.37 -3.54
CA ALA A 268 14.89 -3.76 -2.17
C ALA A 268 13.93 -3.12 -1.15
N ARG A 269 13.68 -3.85 -0.07
CA ARG A 269 13.04 -3.36 1.16
C ARG A 269 14.14 -3.01 2.16
N ASN A 270 13.95 -1.94 2.89
CA ASN A 270 14.80 -1.54 4.01
C ASN A 270 14.01 -0.70 5.02
N ALA A 271 14.66 -0.25 6.09
CA ALA A 271 13.97 0.52 7.14
C ALA A 271 13.36 1.85 6.65
N ALA A 272 13.91 2.46 5.59
CA ALA A 272 13.35 3.69 5.02
C ALA A 272 12.17 3.42 4.07
N TYR A 273 12.11 2.22 3.50
CA TYR A 273 11.10 1.79 2.52
C TYR A 273 10.63 0.37 2.83
N PRO A 274 9.78 0.17 3.84
CA PRO A 274 9.35 -1.15 4.30
C PRO A 274 8.58 -1.93 3.24
N THR A 275 7.84 -1.25 2.37
CA THR A 275 7.13 -1.84 1.23
C THR A 275 7.99 -2.02 -0.02
N GLY A 276 9.26 -1.57 0.03
CA GLY A 276 10.24 -1.70 -1.04
C GLY A 276 10.18 -0.63 -2.11
N MET A 277 11.36 -0.31 -2.66
CA MET A 277 11.55 0.65 -3.76
C MET A 277 12.54 0.08 -4.78
N TYR A 278 12.48 0.58 -6.02
CA TYR A 278 13.57 0.42 -6.98
C TYR A 278 14.65 1.46 -6.73
N TRP A 279 15.88 0.99 -6.67
CA TRP A 279 17.10 1.79 -6.60
C TRP A 279 17.72 1.79 -7.98
N VAL A 280 17.64 2.91 -8.66
CA VAL A 280 18.01 3.03 -10.06
C VAL A 280 19.33 3.76 -10.20
N ALA A 281 20.20 3.22 -11.04
CA ALA A 281 21.45 3.84 -11.47
C ALA A 281 21.46 3.98 -12.99
N ILE A 282 21.69 5.21 -13.49
CA ILE A 282 21.85 5.51 -14.91
C ILE A 282 23.22 6.13 -15.13
N LEU A 283 23.97 5.59 -16.08
CA LEU A 283 25.24 6.16 -16.56
C LEU A 283 25.01 6.78 -17.94
N LEU A 284 25.51 7.99 -18.15
CA LEU A 284 25.41 8.69 -19.42
C LEU A 284 26.81 8.86 -20.07
N TYR A 285 26.87 8.66 -21.41
CA TYR A 285 28.11 8.69 -22.17
C TYR A 285 28.01 9.68 -23.31
#